data_96ce338986dc56ca0a74399e92ff6c8c
#
_entry.id   96ce338986dc56ca0a74399e92ff6c8c
#
_cell.length_a   1.000
_cell.length_b   1.000
_cell.length_c   1.000
_cell.angle_alpha   90.00
_cell.angle_beta   90.00
_cell.angle_gamma   90.00
#
_symmetry.space_group_name_H-M   'P 1'
#
loop_
_entity.id
_entity.type
_entity.pdbx_description
1 polymer ?
#
loop_
_entity_poly.entity_id
_entity_poly.type
_entity_poly.pdbx_seq_one_letter_code
_entity_poly.pdbx_strand_id
1 'polypeptide(L)'
;MQRLLYTTMSSLDKPELFSQNYQKNWSETHKYKHIHTGEYCTFEAYIAEYIVIRRSEKLNLGKPAYKFWTKGDPLHWMWKKQHGAAVQLKKKYSEEAILQAIQSKDFDRLLVLGIQNGRGYKINPEAEKVIAKYHKKIEEEKNKPQVNLEAKEENTPLETRASGSYNTKRTTLNKLRNL
;
A
#
# COMPACT_ATOMS: atom_id res chain seq x y z
N MET A 1 -37.16 50.16 9.82
CA MET A 1 -35.87 49.56 10.21
C MET A 1 -36.13 48.19 10.76
N GLN A 2 -35.97 47.12 9.95
CA GLN A 2 -36.09 45.74 10.37
C GLN A 2 -34.69 45.19 10.53
N ARG A 3 -34.32 44.75 11.76
CA ARG A 3 -33.07 44.07 12.06
C ARG A 3 -33.23 42.62 11.69
N LEU A 4 -32.45 42.15 10.70
CA LEU A 4 -32.24 40.73 10.41
C LEU A 4 -31.35 40.13 11.50
N LEU A 5 -31.92 39.24 12.30
CA LEU A 5 -31.19 38.38 13.25
C LEU A 5 -30.53 37.22 12.45
N TYR A 6 -29.24 37.28 12.26
CA TYR A 6 -28.46 36.15 11.82
C TYR A 6 -28.30 35.16 12.96
N THR A 7 -29.05 34.08 12.89
CA THR A 7 -28.85 32.93 13.75
C THR A 7 -27.58 32.21 13.30
N THR A 8 -26.51 32.34 14.06
CA THR A 8 -25.29 31.57 13.89
C THR A 8 -25.58 30.10 14.28
N MET A 9 -25.75 29.24 13.28
CA MET A 9 -25.80 27.80 13.52
C MET A 9 -24.39 27.34 13.88
N SER A 10 -24.24 26.95 15.12
CA SER A 10 -23.08 26.26 15.68
C SER A 10 -22.82 24.97 14.90
N SER A 11 -21.68 24.87 14.18
CA SER A 11 -21.28 23.73 13.37
C SER A 11 -20.43 22.73 14.16
N LEU A 12 -20.83 22.39 15.39
CA LEU A 12 -20.00 21.56 16.28
C LEU A 12 -20.49 20.13 16.50
N ASP A 13 -21.52 19.66 15.76
CA ASP A 13 -22.07 18.32 16.02
C ASP A 13 -22.15 17.44 14.78
N LYS A 14 -21.02 17.10 14.14
CA LYS A 14 -21.03 16.00 13.14
C LYS A 14 -19.70 15.27 12.94
N PRO A 15 -19.01 14.77 13.96
CA PRO A 15 -17.96 13.77 13.72
C PRO A 15 -18.51 12.32 13.68
N GLU A 16 -19.67 12.04 14.30
CA GLU A 16 -20.13 10.64 14.45
C GLU A 16 -20.85 10.06 13.22
N LEU A 17 -21.51 10.90 12.43
CA LEU A 17 -22.23 10.45 11.23
C LEU A 17 -21.29 9.99 10.09
N PHE A 18 -20.06 10.48 10.06
CA PHE A 18 -19.06 10.04 9.09
C PHE A 18 -18.50 8.65 9.42
N SER A 19 -18.35 8.30 10.69
CA SER A 19 -17.76 7.01 11.09
C SER A 19 -18.68 5.82 10.84
N GLN A 20 -19.99 5.98 11.03
CA GLN A 20 -20.96 4.90 10.86
C GLN A 20 -21.26 4.54 9.40
N ASN A 21 -21.17 5.50 8.47
CA ASN A 21 -21.35 5.24 7.04
C ASN A 21 -20.12 4.58 6.39
N TYR A 22 -18.91 4.74 6.96
CA TYR A 22 -17.70 4.12 6.44
C TYR A 22 -17.62 2.62 6.69
N GLN A 23 -18.18 2.12 7.79
CA GLN A 23 -18.23 0.67 8.06
C GLN A 23 -19.28 -0.06 7.22
N LYS A 24 -20.28 0.66 6.70
CA LYS A 24 -21.44 0.07 6.00
C LYS A 24 -21.14 -0.48 4.62
N ASN A 25 -20.01 -0.12 4.02
CA ASN A 25 -19.64 -0.48 2.64
C ASN A 25 -18.43 -1.43 2.56
N TRP A 26 -17.96 -1.94 3.69
CA TRP A 26 -16.92 -2.97 3.67
C TRP A 26 -17.51 -4.33 3.25
N SER A 27 -16.85 -4.99 2.33
CA SER A 27 -17.11 -6.37 1.95
C SER A 27 -15.80 -7.04 1.54
N GLU A 28 -15.76 -8.35 1.42
CA GLU A 28 -14.57 -9.07 0.95
C GLU A 28 -14.07 -8.58 -0.41
N THR A 29 -14.99 -8.13 -1.26
CA THR A 29 -14.67 -7.56 -2.57
C THR A 29 -14.31 -6.07 -2.51
N HIS A 30 -14.75 -5.35 -1.49
CA HIS A 30 -14.52 -3.90 -1.28
C HIS A 30 -13.71 -3.66 -0.01
N LYS A 31 -12.51 -4.23 0.05
CA LYS A 31 -11.60 -4.14 1.21
C LYS A 31 -10.57 -3.00 1.10
N TYR A 32 -10.41 -2.44 -0.08
CA TYR A 32 -9.51 -1.30 -0.33
C TYR A 32 -10.25 0.02 -0.13
N LYS A 33 -9.52 1.10 0.04
CA LYS A 33 -10.10 2.44 0.19
C LYS A 33 -9.63 3.35 -0.92
N HIS A 34 -10.55 4.09 -1.52
CA HIS A 34 -10.22 5.17 -2.43
C HIS A 34 -9.28 6.18 -1.76
N ILE A 35 -8.23 6.57 -2.46
CA ILE A 35 -7.18 7.47 -1.94
C ILE A 35 -7.78 8.86 -1.64
N HIS A 36 -8.68 9.35 -2.50
CA HIS A 36 -9.29 10.67 -2.36
C HIS A 36 -10.48 10.72 -1.39
N THR A 37 -11.30 9.68 -1.34
CA THR A 37 -12.57 9.72 -0.58
C THR A 37 -12.51 8.89 0.69
N GLY A 38 -11.61 7.91 0.77
CA GLY A 38 -11.57 6.94 1.85
C GLY A 38 -12.75 5.94 1.84
N GLU A 39 -13.66 6.03 0.87
CA GLU A 39 -14.75 5.07 0.69
C GLU A 39 -14.19 3.69 0.29
N TYR A 40 -14.84 2.62 0.73
CA TYR A 40 -14.41 1.28 0.35
C TYR A 40 -14.62 1.02 -1.14
N CYS A 41 -13.65 0.38 -1.77
CA CYS A 41 -13.67 0.09 -3.19
C CYS A 41 -13.04 -1.28 -3.49
N THR A 42 -13.21 -1.72 -4.74
CA THR A 42 -12.56 -2.94 -5.23
C THR A 42 -11.07 -2.72 -5.43
N PHE A 43 -10.32 -3.82 -5.46
CA PHE A 43 -8.88 -3.80 -5.75
C PHE A 43 -8.58 -3.06 -7.06
N GLU A 44 -9.34 -3.36 -8.11
CA GLU A 44 -9.14 -2.82 -9.44
C GLU A 44 -9.38 -1.30 -9.50
N ALA A 45 -10.38 -0.83 -8.74
CA ALA A 45 -10.66 0.60 -8.60
C ALA A 45 -9.53 1.33 -7.88
N TYR A 46 -9.03 0.74 -6.77
CA TYR A 46 -7.89 1.27 -6.03
C TYR A 46 -6.64 1.39 -6.90
N ILE A 47 -6.30 0.32 -7.62
CA ILE A 47 -5.12 0.30 -8.51
C ILE A 47 -5.26 1.35 -9.62
N ALA A 48 -6.44 1.45 -10.24
CA ALA A 48 -6.69 2.45 -11.28
C ALA A 48 -6.52 3.88 -10.77
N GLU A 49 -7.05 4.17 -9.58
CA GLU A 49 -6.90 5.46 -8.93
C GLU A 49 -5.43 5.76 -8.61
N TYR A 50 -4.71 4.83 -8.00
CA TYR A 50 -3.30 4.95 -7.68
C TYR A 50 -2.45 5.31 -8.92
N ILE A 51 -2.65 4.61 -10.03
CA ILE A 51 -1.91 4.85 -11.27
C ILE A 51 -2.22 6.23 -11.87
N VAL A 52 -3.49 6.67 -11.85
CA VAL A 52 -3.87 7.99 -12.38
C VAL A 52 -3.26 9.10 -11.54
N ILE A 53 -3.33 9.00 -10.21
CA ILE A 53 -2.74 9.99 -9.30
C ILE A 53 -1.24 10.08 -9.52
N ARG A 54 -0.55 8.94 -9.46
CA ARG A 54 0.91 8.88 -9.67
C ARG A 54 1.34 9.45 -11.03
N ARG A 55 0.58 9.17 -12.08
CA ARG A 55 0.83 9.75 -13.40
C ARG A 55 0.69 11.27 -13.37
N SER A 56 -0.36 11.78 -12.74
CA SER A 56 -0.60 13.22 -12.62
C SER A 56 0.52 13.92 -11.87
N GLU A 57 1.01 13.32 -10.80
CA GLU A 57 2.13 13.84 -10.02
C GLU A 57 3.43 13.87 -10.85
N LYS A 58 3.76 12.76 -11.51
CA LYS A 58 5.00 12.65 -12.31
C LYS A 58 5.02 13.57 -13.54
N LEU A 59 3.88 13.84 -14.12
CA LEU A 59 3.76 14.72 -15.28
C LEU A 59 3.41 16.17 -14.90
N ASN A 60 3.36 16.50 -13.61
CA ASN A 60 3.00 17.82 -13.08
C ASN A 60 1.67 18.34 -13.64
N LEU A 61 0.68 17.45 -13.82
CA LEU A 61 -0.66 17.81 -14.36
C LEU A 61 -1.60 18.38 -13.31
N GLY A 62 -1.11 18.60 -12.08
CA GLY A 62 -1.93 19.00 -10.94
C GLY A 62 -2.61 17.81 -10.26
N LYS A 63 -3.31 18.09 -9.16
CA LYS A 63 -4.08 17.06 -8.45
C LYS A 63 -5.33 16.71 -9.23
N PRO A 64 -5.64 15.41 -9.43
CA PRO A 64 -6.92 15.00 -10.00
C PRO A 64 -8.09 15.55 -9.19
N ALA A 65 -9.19 15.87 -9.86
CA ALA A 65 -10.40 16.32 -9.22
C ALA A 65 -10.98 15.24 -8.29
N TYR A 66 -11.74 15.67 -7.29
CA TYR A 66 -12.46 14.76 -6.43
C TYR A 66 -13.43 13.88 -7.24
N LYS A 67 -13.35 12.56 -7.04
CA LYS A 67 -14.14 11.58 -7.80
C LYS A 67 -13.94 11.64 -9.33
N PHE A 68 -12.72 11.87 -9.79
CA PHE A 68 -12.37 11.93 -11.23
C PHE A 68 -12.69 10.64 -12.00
N TRP A 69 -13.02 9.56 -11.34
CA TRP A 69 -13.50 8.31 -11.97
C TRP A 69 -14.97 8.38 -12.38
N THR A 70 -15.71 9.43 -12.02
CA THR A 70 -17.10 9.59 -12.43
C THR A 70 -17.22 10.02 -13.89
N LYS A 71 -18.32 9.62 -14.53
CA LYS A 71 -18.60 9.98 -15.92
C LYS A 71 -18.70 11.50 -16.06
N GLY A 72 -17.99 12.05 -17.03
CA GLY A 72 -17.95 13.51 -17.29
C GLY A 72 -16.61 14.16 -16.91
N ASP A 73 -15.80 13.55 -16.05
CA ASP A 73 -14.47 14.05 -15.76
C ASP A 73 -13.48 13.73 -16.90
N PRO A 74 -12.57 14.64 -17.28
CA PRO A 74 -11.57 14.41 -18.33
C PRO A 74 -10.67 13.19 -18.07
N LEU A 75 -10.43 12.85 -16.79
CA LEU A 75 -9.61 11.70 -16.42
C LEU A 75 -10.39 10.38 -16.34
N HIS A 76 -11.71 10.42 -16.43
CA HIS A 76 -12.55 9.22 -16.36
C HIS A 76 -12.14 8.14 -17.38
N TRP A 77 -11.87 8.51 -18.62
CA TRP A 77 -11.48 7.57 -19.65
C TRP A 77 -10.11 6.93 -19.36
N MET A 78 -9.19 7.70 -18.77
CA MET A 78 -7.89 7.19 -18.35
C MET A 78 -8.06 6.21 -17.19
N TRP A 79 -8.82 6.57 -16.17
CA TRP A 79 -9.15 5.68 -15.07
C TRP A 79 -9.79 4.39 -15.57
N LYS A 80 -10.78 4.47 -16.45
CA LYS A 80 -11.45 3.30 -17.04
C LYS A 80 -10.47 2.38 -17.75
N LYS A 81 -9.49 2.92 -18.46
CA LYS A 81 -8.42 2.16 -19.11
C LYS A 81 -7.55 1.42 -18.09
N GLN A 82 -7.13 2.10 -17.02
CA GLN A 82 -6.31 1.47 -15.98
C GLN A 82 -7.12 0.41 -15.21
N HIS A 83 -8.38 0.69 -14.92
CA HIS A 83 -9.29 -0.27 -14.29
C HIS A 83 -9.46 -1.53 -15.13
N GLY A 84 -9.71 -1.41 -16.44
CA GLY A 84 -9.78 -2.56 -17.33
C GLY A 84 -8.51 -3.41 -17.37
N ALA A 85 -7.33 -2.76 -17.33
CA ALA A 85 -6.06 -3.47 -17.24
C ALA A 85 -5.88 -4.15 -15.88
N ALA A 86 -6.26 -3.50 -14.77
CA ALA A 86 -6.20 -4.10 -13.44
C ALA A 86 -7.09 -5.34 -13.32
N VAL A 87 -8.31 -5.33 -13.89
CA VAL A 87 -9.20 -6.50 -13.97
C VAL A 87 -8.53 -7.67 -14.69
N GLN A 88 -7.85 -7.40 -15.83
CA GLN A 88 -7.15 -8.45 -16.58
C GLN A 88 -5.93 -8.98 -15.82
N LEU A 89 -5.17 -8.11 -15.15
CA LEU A 89 -4.01 -8.50 -14.35
C LEU A 89 -4.41 -9.36 -13.15
N LYS A 90 -5.48 -9.01 -12.45
CA LYS A 90 -5.98 -9.80 -11.31
C LYS A 90 -6.38 -11.22 -11.67
N LYS A 91 -6.78 -11.47 -12.93
CA LYS A 91 -7.06 -12.83 -13.40
C LYS A 91 -5.81 -13.69 -13.56
N LYS A 92 -4.63 -13.07 -13.71
CA LYS A 92 -3.36 -13.75 -13.98
C LYS A 92 -2.43 -13.78 -12.77
N TYR A 93 -2.49 -12.77 -11.92
CA TYR A 93 -1.54 -12.53 -10.84
C TYR A 93 -2.26 -12.27 -9.52
N SER A 94 -1.61 -12.56 -8.41
CA SER A 94 -2.14 -12.26 -7.08
C SER A 94 -2.21 -10.75 -6.82
N GLU A 95 -3.17 -10.31 -6.02
CA GLU A 95 -3.30 -8.89 -5.61
C GLU A 95 -2.02 -8.38 -4.96
N GLU A 96 -1.38 -9.21 -4.14
CA GLU A 96 -0.12 -8.90 -3.47
C GLU A 96 1.01 -8.62 -4.46
N ALA A 97 1.17 -9.48 -5.48
CA ALA A 97 2.20 -9.29 -6.51
C ALA A 97 1.99 -8.00 -7.31
N ILE A 98 0.74 -7.68 -7.66
CA ILE A 98 0.41 -6.45 -8.36
C ILE A 98 0.76 -5.24 -7.49
N LEU A 99 0.37 -5.24 -6.20
CA LEU A 99 0.67 -4.14 -5.27
C LEU A 99 2.17 -3.94 -5.08
N GLN A 100 2.93 -5.00 -4.80
CA GLN A 100 4.38 -4.92 -4.62
C GLN A 100 5.07 -4.41 -5.90
N ALA A 101 4.62 -4.88 -7.07
CA ALA A 101 5.16 -4.45 -8.34
C ALA A 101 4.96 -2.95 -8.58
N ILE A 102 3.72 -2.44 -8.45
CA ILE A 102 3.42 -1.02 -8.73
C ILE A 102 4.05 -0.04 -7.74
N GLN A 103 4.34 -0.51 -6.51
CA GLN A 103 5.03 0.28 -5.48
C GLN A 103 6.56 0.19 -5.59
N SER A 104 7.07 -0.68 -6.45
CA SER A 104 8.51 -0.88 -6.61
C SER A 104 9.17 0.21 -7.46
N LYS A 105 10.49 0.34 -7.29
CA LYS A 105 11.33 1.19 -8.16
C LYS A 105 11.32 0.74 -9.61
N ASP A 106 11.15 -0.54 -9.88
CA ASP A 106 11.09 -1.09 -11.23
C ASP A 106 9.91 -0.52 -12.02
N PHE A 107 8.81 -0.21 -11.31
CA PHE A 107 7.61 0.39 -11.88
C PHE A 107 7.71 1.92 -12.03
N ASP A 108 8.75 2.55 -11.52
CA ASP A 108 8.87 4.02 -11.49
C ASP A 108 8.85 4.68 -12.86
N ARG A 109 9.31 4.00 -13.89
CA ARG A 109 9.31 4.49 -15.28
C ARG A 109 7.97 4.31 -15.97
N LEU A 110 7.09 3.47 -15.41
CA LEU A 110 5.83 3.12 -16.01
C LEU A 110 4.71 4.01 -15.47
N LEU A 111 4.05 4.71 -16.37
CA LEU A 111 2.97 5.65 -16.03
C LEU A 111 1.57 5.08 -16.28
N VAL A 112 1.49 3.87 -16.86
CA VAL A 112 0.22 3.25 -17.24
C VAL A 112 0.30 1.73 -17.14
N LEU A 113 -0.77 1.10 -16.63
CA LEU A 113 -0.98 -0.35 -16.70
C LEU A 113 -1.60 -0.80 -18.01
N GLY A 114 -2.52 0.00 -18.53
CA GLY A 114 -3.26 -0.29 -19.74
C GLY A 114 -2.93 0.68 -20.86
N ILE A 115 -2.78 0.15 -22.06
CA ILE A 115 -2.65 0.90 -23.31
C ILE A 115 -3.87 0.68 -24.18
N GLN A 116 -4.21 1.66 -24.99
CA GLN A 116 -5.31 1.51 -25.96
C GLN A 116 -4.86 0.61 -27.11
N ASN A 117 -5.73 -0.31 -27.50
CA ASN A 117 -5.52 -1.17 -28.65
C ASN A 117 -6.84 -1.24 -29.46
N GLY A 118 -6.92 -0.43 -30.52
CA GLY A 118 -8.15 -0.29 -31.28
C GLY A 118 -9.33 0.16 -30.39
N ARG A 119 -10.43 -0.62 -30.40
CA ARG A 119 -11.62 -0.34 -29.57
C ARG A 119 -11.52 -0.84 -28.12
N GLY A 120 -10.44 -1.55 -27.78
CA GLY A 120 -10.25 -2.16 -26.46
C GLY A 120 -9.04 -1.62 -25.71
N TYR A 121 -8.79 -2.25 -24.57
CA TYR A 121 -7.61 -1.98 -23.74
C TYR A 121 -6.78 -3.25 -23.62
N LYS A 122 -5.47 -3.10 -23.73
CA LYS A 122 -4.49 -4.16 -23.56
C LYS A 122 -3.59 -3.83 -22.36
N ILE A 123 -3.14 -4.84 -21.65
CA ILE A 123 -2.12 -4.67 -20.62
C ILE A 123 -0.84 -4.15 -21.28
N ASN A 124 -0.18 -3.19 -20.64
CA ASN A 124 1.15 -2.72 -21.05
C ASN A 124 2.15 -3.87 -20.84
N PRO A 125 2.84 -4.36 -21.88
CA PRO A 125 3.74 -5.50 -21.77
C PRO A 125 4.90 -5.27 -20.77
N GLU A 126 5.39 -4.03 -20.64
CA GLU A 126 6.45 -3.71 -19.69
C GLU A 126 5.93 -3.79 -18.24
N ALA A 127 4.71 -3.29 -18.00
CA ALA A 127 4.07 -3.40 -16.70
C ALA A 127 3.81 -4.87 -16.34
N GLU A 128 3.36 -5.67 -17.29
CA GLU A 128 3.12 -7.11 -17.09
C GLU A 128 4.42 -7.85 -16.75
N LYS A 129 5.55 -7.53 -17.40
CA LYS A 129 6.85 -8.13 -17.09
C LYS A 129 7.29 -7.83 -15.64
N VAL A 130 7.10 -6.60 -15.18
CA VAL A 130 7.43 -6.23 -13.79
C VAL A 130 6.56 -7.01 -12.82
N ILE A 131 5.24 -7.06 -13.05
CA ILE A 131 4.30 -7.78 -12.18
C ILE A 131 4.60 -9.28 -12.15
N ALA A 132 4.90 -9.90 -13.30
CA ALA A 132 5.27 -11.32 -13.38
C ALA A 132 6.55 -11.63 -12.57
N LYS A 133 7.54 -10.73 -12.59
CA LYS A 133 8.76 -10.86 -11.78
C LYS A 133 8.44 -10.92 -10.27
N TYR A 134 7.57 -10.02 -9.79
CA TYR A 134 7.17 -10.00 -8.39
C TYR A 134 6.30 -11.20 -8.02
N HIS A 135 5.42 -11.62 -8.91
CA HIS A 135 4.60 -12.81 -8.70
C HIS A 135 5.46 -14.05 -8.51
N LYS A 136 6.43 -14.27 -9.41
CA LYS A 136 7.39 -15.38 -9.29
C LYS A 136 8.17 -15.33 -7.98
N LYS A 137 8.63 -14.15 -7.56
CA LYS A 137 9.33 -13.97 -6.30
C LYS A 137 8.48 -14.38 -5.09
N ILE A 138 7.21 -13.97 -5.06
CA ILE A 138 6.29 -14.33 -3.99
C ILE A 138 6.01 -15.84 -3.98
N GLU A 139 5.85 -16.46 -5.15
CA GLU A 139 5.68 -17.91 -5.23
C GLU A 139 6.91 -18.67 -4.75
N GLU A 140 8.11 -18.22 -5.11
CA GLU A 140 9.38 -18.80 -4.63
C GLU A 140 9.52 -18.65 -3.10
N GLU A 141 9.09 -17.51 -2.53
CA GLU A 141 9.11 -17.29 -1.08
C GLU A 141 8.11 -18.18 -0.35
N LYS A 142 6.92 -18.42 -0.91
CA LYS A 142 5.91 -19.33 -0.36
C LYS A 142 6.33 -20.80 -0.43
N ASN A 143 7.11 -21.16 -1.45
CA ASN A 143 7.58 -22.53 -1.66
C ASN A 143 8.89 -22.84 -0.91
N LYS A 144 9.53 -21.86 -0.26
CA LYS A 144 10.68 -22.14 0.61
C LYS A 144 10.20 -22.98 1.79
N PRO A 145 10.83 -24.14 2.09
CA PRO A 145 10.51 -24.90 3.27
C PRO A 145 10.70 -23.98 4.49
N GLN A 146 9.65 -23.81 5.28
CA GLN A 146 9.77 -23.15 6.58
C GLN A 146 10.69 -24.05 7.41
N VAL A 147 11.93 -23.60 7.59
CA VAL A 147 12.82 -24.21 8.56
C VAL A 147 12.20 -23.93 9.92
N ASN A 148 11.55 -24.97 10.46
CA ASN A 148 10.99 -24.96 11.80
C ASN A 148 12.15 -24.69 12.77
N LEU A 149 12.32 -23.45 13.22
CA LEU A 149 13.29 -23.07 14.25
C LEU A 149 12.85 -23.55 15.65
N GLU A 150 11.77 -24.34 15.75
CA GLU A 150 11.25 -24.84 17.02
C GLU A 150 11.93 -26.11 17.54
N ALA A 151 12.99 -26.61 16.90
CA ALA A 151 13.67 -27.81 17.36
C ALA A 151 15.14 -27.55 17.71
N LYS A 152 15.40 -26.71 18.72
CA LYS A 152 16.64 -26.79 19.52
C LYS A 152 16.50 -26.02 20.84
N GLU A 153 15.51 -26.33 21.64
CA GLU A 153 15.71 -26.37 23.09
C GLU A 153 16.26 -27.76 23.44
N GLU A 154 17.50 -27.96 23.06
CA GLU A 154 18.29 -29.07 23.58
C GLU A 154 18.56 -28.76 25.05
N ASN A 155 17.89 -29.50 25.94
CA ASN A 155 18.12 -29.53 27.37
C ASN A 155 19.60 -29.79 27.63
N THR A 156 20.40 -28.74 27.70
CA THR A 156 21.71 -28.82 28.37
C THR A 156 21.43 -28.76 29.87
N PRO A 157 21.83 -29.80 30.63
CA PRO A 157 21.72 -29.77 32.10
C PRO A 157 22.48 -28.57 32.62
N LEU A 158 21.81 -27.76 33.46
CA LEU A 158 22.46 -26.72 34.24
C LEU A 158 23.54 -27.33 35.10
N GLU A 159 24.79 -27.35 34.62
CA GLU A 159 25.94 -27.54 35.49
C GLU A 159 26.00 -26.33 36.45
N THR A 160 25.71 -26.61 37.70
CA THR A 160 25.94 -25.72 38.85
C THR A 160 27.41 -25.36 38.90
N ARG A 161 27.76 -24.23 38.26
CA ARG A 161 29.10 -23.64 38.44
C ARG A 161 29.19 -23.05 39.83
N ALA A 162 30.09 -23.65 40.62
CA ALA A 162 30.55 -23.19 41.91
C ALA A 162 30.93 -21.71 41.85
N SER A 163 30.59 -20.97 42.91
CA SER A 163 30.89 -19.57 43.10
C SER A 163 32.42 -19.33 43.06
N GLY A 164 32.90 -18.85 41.90
CA GLY A 164 34.26 -18.39 41.70
C GLY A 164 34.35 -16.90 42.00
N SER A 165 35.19 -16.57 42.97
CA SER A 165 35.57 -15.24 43.42
C SER A 165 35.78 -14.23 42.29
N TYR A 166 35.04 -13.11 42.32
CA TYR A 166 35.23 -11.97 41.43
C TYR A 166 36.51 -11.20 41.80
N ASN A 167 37.61 -11.50 41.12
CA ASN A 167 38.80 -10.66 41.15
C ASN A 167 38.64 -9.54 40.14
N THR A 168 38.16 -8.39 40.61
CA THR A 168 38.05 -7.15 39.84
C THR A 168 39.44 -6.64 39.46
N LYS A 169 39.87 -6.87 38.22
CA LYS A 169 41.01 -6.14 37.63
C LYS A 169 40.58 -4.72 37.29
N ARG A 170 40.72 -3.84 38.30
CA ARG A 170 40.67 -2.37 38.18
C ARG A 170 41.99 -1.87 37.56
N THR A 171 42.16 -2.00 36.21
CA THR A 171 43.44 -1.50 35.63
C THR A 171 43.35 -0.97 34.22
N THR A 172 42.19 -0.58 33.72
CA THR A 172 42.12 -0.01 32.36
C THR A 172 41.50 1.39 32.27
N LEU A 173 40.95 1.94 33.36
CA LEU A 173 40.34 3.28 33.34
C LEU A 173 41.27 4.43 33.72
N ASN A 174 42.47 4.12 34.25
CA ASN A 174 43.43 5.17 34.66
C ASN A 174 44.42 5.58 33.55
N LYS A 175 44.42 4.95 32.38
CA LYS A 175 45.32 5.31 31.25
C LYS A 175 44.75 6.35 30.28
N LEU A 176 43.49 6.71 30.40
CA LEU A 176 42.86 7.72 29.51
C LEU A 176 42.71 9.12 30.14
N ARG A 177 43.26 9.34 31.30
CA ARG A 177 43.12 10.61 32.02
C ARG A 177 44.37 11.51 31.96
N ASN A 178 45.43 11.06 31.28
CA ASN A 178 46.71 11.79 31.15
C ASN A 178 47.20 11.79 29.68
N LEU A 179 46.31 12.17 28.74
CA LEU A 179 46.67 12.61 27.38
C LEU A 179 45.95 13.91 27.11
#